data_82d4949c81863c3bbd1fa5ef00ca827b
#
_entry.id   82d4949c81863c3bbd1fa5ef00ca827b
#
_cell.length_a   1.000
_cell.length_b   1.000
_cell.length_c   1.000
_cell.angle_alpha   90.00
_cell.angle_beta   90.00
_cell.angle_gamma   90.00
#
_symmetry.space_group_name_H-M   'P 1'
#
loop_
_entity.id
_entity.type
_entity.pdbx_description
1 polymer ?
#
loop_
_entity_poly.entity_id
_entity_poly.type
_entity_poly.pdbx_seq_one_letter_code
_entity_poly.pdbx_strand_id
1 'polypeptide(L)'
;MASDFRTVPAPSPEPDRQAVARPAADATSNATRLLCAGTYLDPVYRAGVIRELLTHRYRVVAPSYGYDAVPVLAHALAARRLQRIRLAVSAAGAALTFVLMVTGALSGFTALLAVLWLLWVTAFLRRIVTLQTLTRRLAPRAGGGFDGSYPEHPELTPRLVDKIKREQTSDGTVVRYGGYKPFVGAGTPVRRWSNAELLIGAPLGVFDGRPGAAPSAAPGATGQEPKRKEVVPFTVEELTAYVADRMTARLRAQARPAQRIEGLAVERSTFTTAVTTLRGVAEPTPEQLDGDWRDVHDTGRSYLCIRVGSWDQELVTTAFVGFDLKGNTLHTEFYSYVLAPIRASFQLVDRLPAALDERLLLKLAWHTLRGTPHSTVRSAAAKAAGARLLPRLPWTKERIRVPQPADTSEFGLGRYADALLNRGAVTSVREMATSPHFHVFFQETDTIKYTQIVERQFLHVVRDFLYEHNVDLTEHEARQTNILNNYGHNNSFVHGDNNTTNSGTQNFGGPGGGQGARSA
;
A
#
# COMPACT_ATOMS: atom_id res chain seq x y z
N MET A 1 -5.36 37.59 9.58
CA MET A 1 -4.17 37.15 8.84
C MET A 1 -4.58 35.96 7.99
N ALA A 2 -5.09 36.23 6.80
CA ALA A 2 -5.32 35.21 5.78
C ALA A 2 -3.96 34.89 5.16
N SER A 3 -3.37 33.75 5.50
CA SER A 3 -2.14 33.30 4.85
C SER A 3 -2.46 32.97 3.40
N ASP A 4 -1.75 33.58 2.48
CA ASP A 4 -1.75 33.27 1.05
C ASP A 4 -1.40 31.79 0.83
N PHE A 5 -2.42 30.94 0.85
CA PHE A 5 -2.32 29.60 0.34
C PHE A 5 -2.52 29.67 -1.17
N ARG A 6 -1.46 29.92 -1.93
CA ARG A 6 -1.50 29.60 -3.35
C ARG A 6 -1.69 28.12 -3.50
N THR A 7 -2.72 27.72 -4.22
CA THR A 7 -2.99 26.33 -4.58
C THR A 7 -2.36 26.08 -5.93
N VAL A 8 -1.55 25.03 -6.02
CA VAL A 8 -1.09 24.53 -7.32
C VAL A 8 -2.25 23.78 -7.94
N PRO A 9 -2.75 24.20 -9.12
CA PRO A 9 -3.75 23.44 -9.85
C PRO A 9 -3.16 22.07 -10.23
N ALA A 10 -4.00 21.05 -10.32
CA ALA A 10 -3.60 19.76 -10.84
C ALA A 10 -2.99 19.95 -12.24
N PRO A 11 -1.84 19.31 -12.55
CA PRO A 11 -1.21 19.47 -13.84
C PRO A 11 -2.16 19.04 -14.95
N SER A 12 -2.33 19.89 -15.94
CA SER A 12 -2.99 19.58 -17.20
C SER A 12 -2.26 18.39 -17.84
N PRO A 13 -2.95 17.46 -18.52
CA PRO A 13 -2.29 16.35 -19.18
C PRO A 13 -1.38 16.87 -20.29
N GLU A 14 -0.06 16.74 -20.14
CA GLU A 14 0.89 16.94 -21.23
C GLU A 14 0.76 15.80 -22.24
N PRO A 15 0.79 16.09 -23.55
CA PRO A 15 0.75 15.06 -24.58
C PRO A 15 2.13 14.41 -24.76
N ASP A 16 2.11 13.10 -24.91
CA ASP A 16 3.14 12.22 -25.45
C ASP A 16 4.50 12.08 -24.73
N ARG A 17 4.52 11.08 -23.83
CA ARG A 17 5.57 10.05 -23.79
C ARG A 17 4.91 8.75 -23.35
N GLN A 18 5.16 7.65 -24.06
CA GLN A 18 4.66 6.28 -23.80
C GLN A 18 5.23 5.69 -22.50
N ALA A 19 5.01 6.36 -21.38
CA ALA A 19 5.00 5.77 -20.07
C ALA A 19 3.52 5.55 -19.77
N VAL A 20 3.13 4.35 -19.38
CA VAL A 20 1.77 4.02 -18.96
C VAL A 20 1.36 5.03 -17.90
N ALA A 21 0.72 6.10 -18.33
CA ALA A 21 0.27 7.17 -17.47
C ALA A 21 -0.82 6.58 -16.59
N ARG A 22 -0.54 6.43 -15.30
CA ARG A 22 -1.61 6.19 -14.32
C ARG A 22 -2.68 7.24 -14.53
N PRO A 23 -3.95 6.85 -14.51
CA PRO A 23 -5.03 7.78 -14.76
C PRO A 23 -4.94 8.96 -13.80
N ALA A 24 -5.14 10.17 -14.29
CA ALA A 24 -5.29 11.39 -13.49
C ALA A 24 -6.36 11.25 -12.38
N ALA A 25 -7.20 10.25 -12.47
CA ALA A 25 -8.16 9.81 -11.47
C ALA A 25 -7.57 9.54 -10.07
N ASP A 26 -6.31 9.12 -9.95
CA ASP A 26 -5.73 8.83 -8.62
C ASP A 26 -5.49 10.12 -7.80
N ALA A 27 -5.12 11.23 -8.43
CA ALA A 27 -4.93 12.51 -7.75
C ALA A 27 -6.25 13.09 -7.21
N THR A 28 -7.36 12.83 -7.89
CA THR A 28 -8.71 13.32 -7.56
C THR A 28 -9.56 12.28 -6.84
N SER A 29 -9.01 11.09 -6.53
CA SER A 29 -9.72 10.00 -5.90
C SER A 29 -10.18 10.36 -4.47
N ASN A 30 -11.28 9.74 -4.05
CA ASN A 30 -11.75 9.84 -2.67
C ASN A 30 -10.69 9.36 -1.67
N ALA A 31 -9.92 8.33 -2.04
CA ALA A 31 -8.82 7.86 -1.22
C ALA A 31 -7.78 8.96 -0.97
N THR A 32 -7.34 9.69 -2.01
CA THR A 32 -6.40 10.83 -1.84
C THR A 32 -6.98 11.89 -0.91
N ARG A 33 -8.25 12.26 -1.08
CA ARG A 33 -8.96 13.22 -0.24
C ARG A 33 -8.98 12.81 1.23
N LEU A 34 -9.37 11.57 1.52
CA LEU A 34 -9.42 11.03 2.88
C LEU A 34 -8.01 10.94 3.52
N LEU A 35 -7.00 10.56 2.76
CA LEU A 35 -5.61 10.56 3.23
C LEU A 35 -5.13 11.98 3.57
N CYS A 36 -5.47 12.98 2.76
CA CYS A 36 -5.21 14.40 3.06
C CYS A 36 -5.91 14.82 4.36
N ALA A 37 -7.19 14.48 4.55
CA ALA A 37 -7.92 14.75 5.78
C ALA A 37 -7.28 14.07 7.00
N GLY A 38 -6.85 12.82 6.86
CA GLY A 38 -6.14 12.04 7.88
C GLY A 38 -4.91 12.74 8.41
N THR A 39 -4.15 13.49 7.58
CA THR A 39 -2.97 14.24 8.03
C THR A 39 -3.29 15.33 9.06
N TYR A 40 -4.50 15.89 9.04
CA TYR A 40 -4.96 16.87 10.03
C TYR A 40 -5.53 16.20 11.28
N LEU A 41 -6.21 15.07 11.11
CA LEU A 41 -6.93 14.37 12.17
C LEU A 41 -6.00 13.49 13.03
N ASP A 42 -5.05 12.79 12.41
CA ASP A 42 -4.13 11.88 13.09
C ASP A 42 -2.68 12.39 13.08
N PRO A 43 -2.13 12.82 14.25
CA PRO A 43 -0.73 13.26 14.33
C PRO A 43 0.29 12.15 14.10
N VAL A 44 -0.05 10.88 14.40
CA VAL A 44 0.85 9.73 14.21
C VAL A 44 0.97 9.43 12.73
N TYR A 45 -0.17 9.36 12.03
CA TYR A 45 -0.20 9.20 10.58
C TYR A 45 0.56 10.32 9.88
N ARG A 46 0.29 11.58 10.23
CA ARG A 46 1.03 12.75 9.69
C ARG A 46 2.53 12.63 9.87
N ALA A 47 2.98 12.23 11.05
CA ALA A 47 4.41 12.04 11.32
C ALA A 47 5.00 10.90 10.49
N GLY A 48 4.25 9.83 10.28
CA GLY A 48 4.60 8.72 9.40
C GLY A 48 4.80 9.16 7.95
N VAL A 49 3.81 9.89 7.39
CA VAL A 49 3.87 10.43 6.01
C VAL A 49 5.10 11.34 5.82
N ILE A 50 5.33 12.27 6.74
CA ILE A 50 6.48 13.18 6.65
C ILE A 50 7.80 12.42 6.78
N ARG A 51 7.87 11.41 7.65
CA ARG A 51 9.07 10.59 7.82
C ARG A 51 9.37 9.80 6.57
N GLU A 52 8.37 9.15 5.98
CA GLU A 52 8.57 8.28 4.81
C GLU A 52 8.93 9.09 3.56
N LEU A 53 8.20 10.17 3.27
CA LEU A 53 8.36 10.91 2.02
C LEU A 53 9.40 12.04 2.07
N LEU A 54 9.67 12.62 3.24
CA LEU A 54 10.56 13.77 3.36
C LEU A 54 11.85 13.46 4.14
N THR A 55 11.74 12.70 5.24
CA THR A 55 12.89 12.42 6.11
C THR A 55 13.77 11.32 5.52
N HIS A 56 13.19 10.26 5.02
CA HIS A 56 13.91 9.17 4.39
C HIS A 56 14.17 9.43 2.89
N ARG A 57 14.88 10.52 2.58
CA ARG A 57 15.14 10.95 1.20
C ARG A 57 15.86 9.91 0.34
N TYR A 58 16.64 9.04 0.96
CA TYR A 58 17.38 7.96 0.31
C TYR A 58 16.51 6.75 -0.04
N ARG A 59 15.32 6.61 0.54
CA ARG A 59 14.39 5.52 0.21
C ARG A 59 13.57 5.82 -1.03
N VAL A 60 13.27 4.76 -1.75
CA VAL A 60 12.28 4.77 -2.83
C VAL A 60 10.89 4.89 -2.22
N VAL A 61 10.06 5.71 -2.85
CA VAL A 61 8.66 5.82 -2.48
C VAL A 61 7.92 4.57 -2.95
N ALA A 62 7.13 3.98 -2.07
CA ALA A 62 6.31 2.82 -2.41
C ALA A 62 5.32 3.14 -3.53
N PRO A 63 5.00 2.17 -4.41
CA PRO A 63 3.97 2.34 -5.41
C PRO A 63 2.66 2.80 -4.78
N SER A 64 2.01 3.78 -5.39
CA SER A 64 0.70 4.23 -4.94
C SER A 64 -0.40 3.51 -5.70
N TYR A 65 -1.35 2.93 -4.98
CA TYR A 65 -2.50 2.25 -5.55
C TYR A 65 -3.77 3.04 -5.22
N GLY A 66 -4.33 3.73 -6.24
CA GLY A 66 -5.55 4.51 -6.14
C GLY A 66 -5.43 5.83 -5.36
N TYR A 67 -4.23 6.37 -5.17
CA TYR A 67 -4.01 7.67 -4.53
C TYR A 67 -2.73 8.36 -5.05
N ASP A 68 -2.62 9.68 -4.82
CA ASP A 68 -1.40 10.45 -5.08
C ASP A 68 -0.75 10.88 -3.76
N ALA A 69 0.54 10.59 -3.61
CA ALA A 69 1.29 10.88 -2.39
C ALA A 69 1.68 12.38 -2.27
N VAL A 70 1.75 13.12 -3.38
CA VAL A 70 2.16 14.54 -3.36
C VAL A 70 1.16 15.43 -2.62
N PRO A 71 -0.16 15.42 -2.92
CA PRO A 71 -1.15 16.15 -2.14
C PRO A 71 -1.15 15.77 -0.66
N VAL A 72 -0.99 14.47 -0.36
CA VAL A 72 -0.97 13.99 1.03
C VAL A 72 0.20 14.56 1.80
N LEU A 73 1.40 14.59 1.21
CA LEU A 73 2.58 15.20 1.83
C LEU A 73 2.40 16.71 2.02
N ALA A 74 1.86 17.42 1.03
CA ALA A 74 1.62 18.87 1.11
C ALA A 74 0.67 19.20 2.28
N HIS A 75 -0.44 18.49 2.41
CA HIS A 75 -1.37 18.65 3.54
C HIS A 75 -0.74 18.25 4.88
N ALA A 76 0.11 17.23 4.92
CA ALA A 76 0.85 16.85 6.13
C ALA A 76 1.81 17.95 6.58
N LEU A 77 2.50 18.61 5.65
CA LEU A 77 3.39 19.74 5.93
C LEU A 77 2.62 20.96 6.43
N ALA A 78 1.49 21.29 5.80
CA ALA A 78 0.60 22.37 6.23
C ALA A 78 0.08 22.11 7.67
N ALA A 79 -0.39 20.91 7.96
CA ALA A 79 -0.85 20.52 9.29
C ALA A 79 0.28 20.58 10.34
N ARG A 80 1.52 20.22 9.96
CA ARG A 80 2.72 20.36 10.81
C ARG A 80 3.04 21.83 11.08
N ARG A 81 2.95 22.70 10.05
CA ARG A 81 3.15 24.16 10.20
C ARG A 81 2.17 24.74 11.21
N LEU A 82 0.87 24.42 11.12
CA LEU A 82 -0.14 24.85 12.09
C LEU A 82 0.21 24.42 13.52
N GLN A 83 0.71 23.20 13.70
CA GLN A 83 1.14 22.72 15.00
C GLN A 83 2.38 23.46 15.53
N ARG A 84 3.36 23.75 14.67
CA ARG A 84 4.56 24.51 15.04
C ARG A 84 4.21 25.94 15.46
N ILE A 85 3.34 26.63 14.69
CA ILE A 85 2.85 27.97 15.02
C ILE A 85 2.18 27.99 16.39
N ARG A 86 1.27 27.03 16.64
CA ARG A 86 0.63 26.90 17.95
C ARG A 86 1.66 26.77 19.09
N LEU A 87 2.63 25.88 18.92
CA LEU A 87 3.66 25.67 19.96
C LEU A 87 4.51 26.93 20.17
N ALA A 88 4.89 27.61 19.10
CA ALA A 88 5.66 28.86 19.19
C ALA A 88 4.87 29.96 19.93
N VAL A 89 3.60 30.17 19.56
CA VAL A 89 2.72 31.15 20.23
C VAL A 89 2.52 30.78 21.70
N SER A 90 2.28 29.49 22.00
CA SER A 90 2.14 29.05 23.40
C SER A 90 3.42 29.24 24.21
N ALA A 91 4.58 28.97 23.63
CA ALA A 91 5.88 29.15 24.30
C ALA A 91 6.20 30.64 24.52
N ALA A 92 5.99 31.47 23.49
CA ALA A 92 6.20 32.91 23.61
C ALA A 92 5.28 33.55 24.65
N GLY A 93 3.99 33.18 24.64
CA GLY A 93 3.04 33.66 25.64
C GLY A 93 3.37 33.18 27.07
N ALA A 94 3.79 31.94 27.24
CA ALA A 94 4.23 31.43 28.53
C ALA A 94 5.50 32.16 29.04
N ALA A 95 6.47 32.41 28.14
CA ALA A 95 7.67 33.19 28.50
C ALA A 95 7.32 34.63 28.91
N LEU A 96 6.42 35.29 28.13
CA LEU A 96 5.95 36.63 28.49
C LEU A 96 5.25 36.64 29.88
N THR A 97 4.35 35.67 30.11
CA THR A 97 3.66 35.54 31.39
C THR A 97 4.65 35.32 32.56
N PHE A 98 5.69 34.55 32.33
CA PHE A 98 6.76 34.33 33.31
C PHE A 98 7.53 35.62 33.61
N VAL A 99 7.92 36.39 32.59
CA VAL A 99 8.59 37.69 32.75
C VAL A 99 7.72 38.64 33.58
N LEU A 100 6.42 38.75 33.25
CA LEU A 100 5.47 39.61 33.97
C LEU A 100 5.26 39.18 35.43
N MET A 101 5.39 37.90 35.69
CA MET A 101 5.37 37.37 37.05
C MET A 101 6.64 37.76 37.84
N VAL A 102 7.81 37.64 37.21
CA VAL A 102 9.11 37.98 37.83
C VAL A 102 9.22 39.47 38.09
N THR A 103 8.70 40.33 37.18
CA THR A 103 8.67 41.79 37.36
C THR A 103 7.62 42.25 38.38
N GLY A 104 6.85 41.37 38.96
CA GLY A 104 5.79 41.68 39.95
C GLY A 104 4.51 42.26 39.35
N ALA A 105 4.40 42.34 37.99
CA ALA A 105 3.21 42.85 37.29
C ALA A 105 2.03 41.87 37.39
N LEU A 106 2.30 40.56 37.60
CA LEU A 106 1.29 39.53 37.74
C LEU A 106 1.54 38.71 39.01
N SER A 107 0.47 38.41 39.77
CA SER A 107 0.55 37.44 40.87
C SER A 107 0.73 36.03 40.30
N GLY A 108 1.30 35.11 41.11
CA GLY A 108 1.48 33.72 40.69
C GLY A 108 0.16 33.02 40.26
N PHE A 109 -0.93 33.36 40.93
CA PHE A 109 -2.26 32.82 40.57
C PHE A 109 -2.78 33.36 39.22
N THR A 110 -2.68 34.66 38.97
CA THR A 110 -3.07 35.24 37.69
C THR A 110 -2.19 34.79 36.56
N ALA A 111 -0.89 34.59 36.76
CA ALA A 111 0.02 34.03 35.80
C ALA A 111 -0.37 32.58 35.40
N LEU A 112 -0.73 31.75 36.39
CA LEU A 112 -1.22 30.39 36.14
C LEU A 112 -2.48 30.39 35.27
N LEU A 113 -3.47 31.22 35.62
CA LEU A 113 -4.72 31.37 34.86
C LEU A 113 -4.43 31.85 33.42
N ALA A 114 -3.54 32.81 33.24
CA ALA A 114 -3.14 33.31 31.93
C ALA A 114 -2.52 32.22 31.04
N VAL A 115 -1.63 31.41 31.61
CA VAL A 115 -1.03 30.26 30.89
C VAL A 115 -2.09 29.22 30.50
N LEU A 116 -2.99 28.87 31.42
CA LEU A 116 -4.09 27.92 31.13
C LEU A 116 -5.01 28.45 30.05
N TRP A 117 -5.38 29.73 30.11
CA TRP A 117 -6.19 30.40 29.10
C TRP A 117 -5.49 30.42 27.73
N LEU A 118 -4.19 30.76 27.69
CA LEU A 118 -3.37 30.76 26.47
C LEU A 118 -3.32 29.35 25.82
N LEU A 119 -3.08 28.32 26.62
CA LEU A 119 -3.08 26.95 26.15
C LEU A 119 -4.43 26.52 25.56
N TRP A 120 -5.52 26.94 26.22
CA TRP A 120 -6.88 26.68 25.72
C TRP A 120 -7.16 27.43 24.42
N VAL A 121 -6.92 28.74 24.37
CA VAL A 121 -7.16 29.55 23.17
C VAL A 121 -6.36 29.04 21.97
N THR A 122 -5.07 28.78 22.14
CA THR A 122 -4.23 28.27 21.05
C THR A 122 -4.66 26.88 20.58
N ALA A 123 -5.16 26.02 21.48
CA ALA A 123 -5.72 24.72 21.13
C ALA A 123 -7.06 24.87 20.38
N PHE A 124 -7.91 25.78 20.82
CA PHE A 124 -9.20 26.08 20.21
C PHE A 124 -9.05 26.66 18.80
N LEU A 125 -8.21 27.69 18.63
CA LEU A 125 -7.92 28.29 17.33
C LEU A 125 -7.38 27.26 16.32
N ARG A 126 -6.45 26.41 16.76
CA ARG A 126 -5.95 25.34 15.90
C ARG A 126 -7.08 24.43 15.43
N ARG A 127 -8.00 24.05 16.32
CA ARG A 127 -9.14 23.19 15.96
C ARG A 127 -10.08 23.87 14.97
N ILE A 128 -10.35 25.16 15.14
CA ILE A 128 -11.17 25.95 14.19
C ILE A 128 -10.49 25.98 12.81
N VAL A 129 -9.20 26.33 12.74
CA VAL A 129 -8.47 26.38 11.46
C VAL A 129 -8.44 25.00 10.80
N THR A 130 -8.25 23.93 11.58
CA THR A 130 -8.30 22.56 11.05
C THR A 130 -9.68 22.24 10.50
N LEU A 131 -10.77 22.49 11.23
CA LEU A 131 -12.13 22.27 10.76
C LEU A 131 -12.45 23.09 9.52
N GLN A 132 -12.05 24.35 9.49
CA GLN A 132 -12.25 25.23 8.34
C GLN A 132 -11.51 24.72 7.09
N THR A 133 -10.31 24.16 7.27
CA THR A 133 -9.55 23.54 6.17
C THR A 133 -10.27 22.27 5.67
N LEU A 134 -10.73 21.42 6.58
CA LEU A 134 -11.48 20.20 6.25
C LEU A 134 -12.79 20.50 5.51
N THR A 135 -13.60 21.43 6.02
CA THR A 135 -14.90 21.77 5.43
C THR A 135 -14.80 22.53 4.12
N ARG A 136 -13.81 23.42 3.94
CA ARG A 136 -13.70 24.24 2.73
C ARG A 136 -12.95 23.54 1.58
N ARG A 137 -11.94 22.71 1.90
CA ARG A 137 -11.02 22.15 0.90
C ARG A 137 -11.20 20.64 0.69
N LEU A 138 -11.57 19.92 1.73
CA LEU A 138 -11.61 18.44 1.73
C LEU A 138 -13.04 17.90 1.94
N ALA A 139 -14.05 18.74 2.09
CA ALA A 139 -15.43 18.27 2.13
C ALA A 139 -15.88 17.73 0.76
N PRO A 140 -16.73 16.71 0.74
CA PRO A 140 -17.33 16.24 -0.50
C PRO A 140 -18.16 17.37 -1.13
N ARG A 141 -17.89 17.69 -2.39
CA ARG A 141 -18.65 18.72 -3.12
C ARG A 141 -19.82 18.06 -3.82
N ALA A 142 -21.00 18.66 -3.69
CA ALA A 142 -22.17 18.22 -4.45
C ALA A 142 -21.89 18.40 -5.96
N GLY A 143 -21.81 17.27 -6.70
CA GLY A 143 -21.62 17.27 -8.14
C GLY A 143 -20.18 17.36 -8.66
N GLY A 144 -19.17 17.45 -7.79
CA GLY A 144 -17.77 17.43 -8.19
C GLY A 144 -16.90 16.75 -7.14
N GLY A 145 -16.08 15.78 -7.55
CA GLY A 145 -15.11 15.13 -6.67
C GLY A 145 -14.04 16.08 -6.12
N PHE A 146 -13.08 15.55 -5.41
CA PHE A 146 -11.89 16.26 -4.97
C PHE A 146 -11.09 16.74 -6.19
N ASP A 147 -10.67 18.01 -6.18
CA ASP A 147 -9.96 18.64 -7.32
C ASP A 147 -8.44 18.34 -7.35
N GLY A 148 -7.92 17.59 -6.37
CA GLY A 148 -6.50 17.29 -6.27
C GLY A 148 -5.62 18.47 -5.88
N SER A 149 -6.21 19.64 -5.58
CA SER A 149 -5.44 20.83 -5.19
C SER A 149 -4.80 20.67 -3.82
N TYR A 150 -3.59 21.19 -3.67
CA TYR A 150 -2.84 21.10 -2.43
C TYR A 150 -2.10 22.41 -2.10
N PRO A 151 -1.82 22.67 -0.79
CA PRO A 151 -1.12 23.90 -0.38
C PRO A 151 0.37 23.84 -0.74
N GLU A 152 0.90 24.96 -1.22
CA GLU A 152 2.34 25.14 -1.42
C GLU A 152 3.09 25.14 -0.08
N HIS A 153 4.26 24.53 -0.05
CA HIS A 153 5.13 24.51 1.13
C HIS A 153 6.61 24.57 0.71
N PRO A 154 7.46 25.36 1.40
CA PRO A 154 8.88 25.49 1.03
C PRO A 154 9.68 24.20 1.03
N GLU A 155 9.28 23.21 1.87
CA GLU A 155 9.93 21.90 1.94
C GLU A 155 9.52 20.99 0.76
N LEU A 156 8.47 21.35 0.01
CA LEU A 156 7.98 20.63 -1.16
C LEU A 156 8.69 21.17 -2.41
N THR A 157 9.96 20.84 -2.56
CA THR A 157 10.75 21.29 -3.71
C THR A 157 10.34 20.57 -5.00
N PRO A 158 10.49 21.20 -6.20
CA PRO A 158 10.19 20.55 -7.47
C PRO A 158 10.88 19.19 -7.63
N ARG A 159 12.16 19.11 -7.26
CA ARG A 159 12.93 17.84 -7.28
C ARG A 159 12.28 16.74 -6.44
N LEU A 160 11.77 17.07 -5.25
CA LEU A 160 11.09 16.10 -4.38
C LEU A 160 9.76 15.66 -4.98
N VAL A 161 9.01 16.59 -5.56
CA VAL A 161 7.74 16.30 -6.25
C VAL A 161 7.98 15.35 -7.42
N ASP A 162 8.98 15.64 -8.26
CA ASP A 162 9.33 14.82 -9.42
C ASP A 162 9.82 13.44 -8.99
N LYS A 163 10.62 13.35 -7.90
CA LYS A 163 11.02 12.08 -7.31
C LYS A 163 9.79 11.26 -6.89
N ILE A 164 8.88 11.87 -6.09
CA ILE A 164 7.69 11.18 -5.60
C ILE A 164 6.82 10.71 -6.79
N LYS A 165 6.60 11.57 -7.79
CA LYS A 165 5.80 11.24 -8.97
C LYS A 165 6.38 10.08 -9.76
N ARG A 166 7.69 10.05 -10.01
CA ARG A 166 8.36 8.95 -10.71
C ARG A 166 8.30 7.65 -9.92
N GLU A 167 8.70 7.69 -8.65
CA GLU A 167 8.83 6.50 -7.84
C GLU A 167 7.46 5.91 -7.45
N GLN A 168 6.43 6.73 -7.19
CA GLN A 168 5.08 6.21 -6.91
C GLN A 168 4.44 5.50 -8.11
N THR A 169 4.91 5.80 -9.33
CA THR A 169 4.55 5.08 -10.57
C THR A 169 5.54 3.96 -10.88
N SER A 170 6.46 3.65 -9.96
CA SER A 170 7.46 2.59 -10.08
C SER A 170 8.41 2.78 -11.27
N ASP A 171 8.80 4.03 -11.56
CA ASP A 171 9.57 4.38 -12.76
C ASP A 171 9.04 3.71 -14.05
N GLY A 172 7.70 3.53 -14.11
CA GLY A 172 6.98 2.86 -15.17
C GLY A 172 6.81 1.35 -14.97
N THR A 173 7.82 0.61 -14.53
CA THR A 173 7.73 -0.86 -14.46
C THR A 173 8.52 -1.51 -13.33
N VAL A 174 9.47 -0.83 -12.68
CA VAL A 174 10.35 -1.43 -11.68
C VAL A 174 9.98 -0.98 -10.27
N VAL A 175 9.57 -1.93 -9.43
CA VAL A 175 9.29 -1.73 -8.00
C VAL A 175 10.51 -2.14 -7.18
N ARG A 176 11.14 -1.17 -6.50
CA ARG A 176 12.28 -1.43 -5.61
C ARG A 176 11.78 -1.53 -4.18
N TYR A 177 11.79 -2.74 -3.62
CA TYR A 177 11.32 -2.99 -2.26
C TYR A 177 12.47 -3.17 -1.26
N GLY A 178 12.18 -2.85 0.00
CA GLY A 178 13.08 -3.01 1.12
C GLY A 178 12.51 -4.00 2.14
N GLY A 179 13.23 -5.07 2.42
CA GLY A 179 12.81 -6.08 3.38
C GLY A 179 12.34 -7.38 2.70
N TYR A 180 11.50 -8.14 3.40
CA TYR A 180 11.10 -9.48 2.98
C TYR A 180 9.92 -9.47 1.98
N LYS A 181 9.02 -8.48 2.07
CA LYS A 181 7.78 -8.44 1.29
C LYS A 181 7.97 -7.66 -0.01
N PRO A 182 7.89 -8.30 -1.20
CA PRO A 182 8.09 -7.59 -2.46
C PRO A 182 6.92 -6.69 -2.85
N PHE A 183 5.68 -7.08 -2.51
CA PHE A 183 4.47 -6.39 -2.95
C PHE A 183 4.10 -5.24 -2.01
N VAL A 184 5.03 -4.30 -1.85
CA VAL A 184 4.85 -3.12 -0.99
C VAL A 184 3.76 -2.22 -1.57
N GLY A 185 2.88 -1.72 -0.72
CA GLY A 185 1.76 -0.86 -1.11
C GLY A 185 0.49 -1.61 -1.47
N ALA A 186 0.55 -2.92 -1.67
CA ALA A 186 -0.62 -3.73 -2.02
C ALA A 186 -1.51 -4.09 -0.81
N GLY A 187 -1.04 -3.88 0.42
CA GLY A 187 -1.78 -4.15 1.64
C GLY A 187 -1.54 -5.54 2.21
N THR A 188 -2.60 -6.22 2.63
CA THR A 188 -2.53 -7.53 3.29
C THR A 188 -2.76 -8.68 2.31
N PRO A 189 -2.01 -9.81 2.45
CA PRO A 189 -2.23 -10.98 1.61
C PRO A 189 -3.57 -11.64 1.94
N VAL A 190 -4.31 -12.02 0.89
CA VAL A 190 -5.60 -12.70 1.00
C VAL A 190 -5.47 -14.16 0.59
N ARG A 191 -4.81 -14.40 -0.55
CA ARG A 191 -4.69 -15.72 -1.12
C ARG A 191 -3.35 -15.88 -1.84
N ARG A 192 -2.78 -17.07 -1.75
CA ARG A 192 -1.57 -17.44 -2.48
C ARG A 192 -1.59 -18.91 -2.85
N TRP A 193 -1.09 -19.21 -4.03
CA TRP A 193 -0.79 -20.56 -4.47
C TRP A 193 0.29 -20.52 -5.55
N SER A 194 0.93 -21.65 -5.77
CA SER A 194 1.84 -21.88 -6.87
C SER A 194 1.60 -23.24 -7.48
N ASN A 195 1.84 -23.37 -8.77
CA ASN A 195 1.68 -24.58 -9.54
C ASN A 195 2.89 -24.80 -10.45
N ALA A 196 3.36 -26.03 -10.54
CA ALA A 196 4.37 -26.47 -11.50
C ALA A 196 3.74 -27.51 -12.41
N GLU A 197 3.75 -27.29 -13.70
CA GLU A 197 3.07 -28.08 -14.71
C GLU A 197 4.04 -28.49 -15.81
N LEU A 198 4.12 -29.80 -16.10
CA LEU A 198 4.95 -30.30 -17.19
C LEU A 198 4.32 -29.99 -18.54
N LEU A 199 5.08 -29.39 -19.44
CA LEU A 199 4.64 -29.10 -20.80
C LEU A 199 4.77 -30.36 -21.67
N ILE A 200 3.73 -31.18 -21.64
CA ILE A 200 3.64 -32.42 -22.42
C ILE A 200 2.59 -32.22 -23.50
N GLY A 201 2.87 -32.70 -24.71
CA GLY A 201 1.94 -32.56 -25.82
C GLY A 201 0.64 -33.33 -25.63
N ALA A 202 -0.46 -32.78 -26.08
CA ALA A 202 -1.77 -33.42 -26.03
C ALA A 202 -1.78 -34.73 -26.83
N PRO A 203 -2.51 -35.78 -26.37
CA PRO A 203 -2.58 -37.05 -27.07
C PRO A 203 -3.21 -36.89 -28.46
N LEU A 204 -2.63 -37.55 -29.48
CA LEU A 204 -3.15 -37.61 -30.80
C LEU A 204 -4.29 -38.69 -30.83
N GLY A 205 -5.52 -38.26 -31.00
CA GLY A 205 -6.59 -39.22 -31.40
C GLY A 205 -7.73 -39.49 -30.43
N VAL A 206 -8.05 -38.62 -29.47
CA VAL A 206 -9.19 -38.86 -28.54
C VAL A 206 -10.16 -37.68 -28.42
N PHE A 207 -10.24 -36.79 -29.38
CA PHE A 207 -11.32 -35.79 -29.36
C PHE A 207 -12.12 -35.77 -30.66
N ASP A 208 -13.04 -36.73 -30.78
CA ASP A 208 -14.31 -36.50 -31.43
C ASP A 208 -15.15 -35.62 -30.49
N GLY A 209 -15.30 -34.35 -30.83
CA GLY A 209 -15.86 -33.22 -30.09
C GLY A 209 -17.17 -33.38 -29.30
N ARG A 210 -17.31 -34.39 -28.43
CA ARG A 210 -18.44 -34.55 -27.52
C ARG A 210 -17.99 -34.35 -26.07
N PRO A 211 -18.50 -33.33 -25.38
CA PRO A 211 -18.30 -33.24 -23.93
C PRO A 211 -19.00 -34.39 -23.24
N GLY A 212 -18.24 -35.23 -22.52
CA GLY A 212 -18.78 -36.30 -21.68
C GLY A 212 -18.51 -37.74 -22.12
N ALA A 213 -17.77 -38.00 -23.19
CA ALA A 213 -17.32 -39.33 -23.52
C ALA A 213 -16.08 -39.70 -22.70
N ALA A 214 -16.26 -40.58 -21.71
CA ALA A 214 -15.13 -41.24 -21.05
C ALA A 214 -14.24 -41.92 -22.10
N PRO A 215 -12.89 -41.92 -21.94
CA PRO A 215 -12.01 -42.61 -22.85
C PRO A 215 -12.37 -44.09 -22.87
N SER A 216 -12.91 -44.53 -24.00
CA SER A 216 -13.12 -45.95 -24.25
C SER A 216 -11.76 -46.62 -24.40
N ALA A 217 -11.25 -47.18 -23.31
CA ALA A 217 -10.10 -48.08 -23.35
C ALA A 217 -10.50 -49.29 -24.15
N ALA A 218 -10.08 -49.40 -25.39
CA ALA A 218 -10.15 -50.66 -26.13
C ALA A 218 -9.28 -51.69 -25.39
N PRO A 219 -9.84 -52.82 -24.94
CA PRO A 219 -9.06 -53.83 -24.26
C PRO A 219 -8.17 -54.53 -25.28
N GLY A 220 -6.86 -54.19 -25.27
CA GLY A 220 -5.92 -54.95 -26.10
C GLY A 220 -4.64 -54.21 -26.57
N ALA A 221 -4.45 -52.95 -26.28
CA ALA A 221 -3.22 -52.25 -26.69
C ALA A 221 -2.17 -52.30 -25.59
N THR A 222 -1.38 -53.35 -25.58
CA THR A 222 -0.18 -53.51 -24.79
C THR A 222 0.89 -52.48 -25.25
N GLY A 223 1.23 -51.53 -24.38
CA GLY A 223 2.58 -50.93 -24.31
C GLY A 223 2.98 -49.84 -25.32
N GLN A 224 2.10 -49.32 -26.13
CA GLN A 224 2.45 -48.12 -26.95
C GLN A 224 2.01 -46.85 -26.21
N GLU A 225 2.99 -46.04 -25.86
CA GLU A 225 2.70 -44.67 -25.42
C GLU A 225 1.85 -43.97 -26.45
N PRO A 226 0.75 -43.31 -26.08
CA PRO A 226 -0.10 -42.57 -27.03
C PRO A 226 0.75 -41.57 -27.78
N LYS A 227 0.72 -41.57 -29.12
CA LYS A 227 1.36 -40.55 -29.94
C LYS A 227 0.86 -39.17 -29.47
N ARG A 228 1.75 -38.30 -29.08
CA ARG A 228 1.47 -36.95 -28.59
C ARG A 228 1.71 -35.92 -29.68
N LYS A 229 0.95 -34.82 -29.64
CA LYS A 229 1.21 -33.66 -30.46
C LYS A 229 2.52 -33.02 -30.04
N GLU A 230 3.21 -32.39 -30.96
CA GLU A 230 4.37 -31.59 -30.65
C GLU A 230 3.89 -30.30 -29.96
N VAL A 231 4.49 -29.96 -28.81
CA VAL A 231 4.21 -28.69 -28.10
C VAL A 231 4.80 -27.56 -28.93
N VAL A 232 3.98 -26.56 -29.25
CA VAL A 232 4.46 -25.33 -29.87
C VAL A 232 5.27 -24.57 -28.82
N PRO A 233 6.58 -24.31 -29.05
CA PRO A 233 7.39 -23.61 -28.08
C PRO A 233 6.90 -22.16 -27.90
N PHE A 234 6.96 -21.67 -26.68
CA PHE A 234 6.59 -20.30 -26.31
C PHE A 234 7.53 -19.74 -25.24
N THR A 235 7.53 -18.43 -25.10
CA THR A 235 8.30 -17.71 -24.08
C THR A 235 7.40 -17.25 -22.92
N VAL A 236 8.01 -16.96 -21.76
CA VAL A 236 7.28 -16.37 -20.62
C VAL A 236 6.70 -15.01 -20.98
N GLU A 237 7.41 -14.24 -21.82
CA GLU A 237 6.97 -12.93 -22.31
C GLU A 237 5.71 -13.03 -23.15
N GLU A 238 5.63 -14.00 -24.06
CA GLU A 238 4.46 -14.26 -24.91
C GLU A 238 3.25 -14.66 -24.06
N LEU A 239 3.43 -15.60 -23.13
CA LEU A 239 2.38 -16.01 -22.20
C LEU A 239 1.88 -14.81 -21.37
N THR A 240 2.81 -14.01 -20.81
CA THR A 240 2.45 -12.86 -19.99
C THR A 240 1.69 -11.80 -20.80
N ALA A 241 2.11 -11.53 -22.03
CA ALA A 241 1.44 -10.60 -22.94
C ALA A 241 0.03 -11.10 -23.30
N TYR A 242 -0.09 -12.37 -23.68
CA TYR A 242 -1.38 -12.99 -23.97
C TYR A 242 -2.35 -12.89 -22.78
N VAL A 243 -1.88 -13.23 -21.57
CA VAL A 243 -2.70 -13.14 -20.35
C VAL A 243 -3.12 -11.69 -20.09
N ALA A 244 -2.22 -10.71 -20.22
CA ALA A 244 -2.54 -9.30 -20.01
C ALA A 244 -3.64 -8.81 -20.95
N ASP A 245 -3.50 -9.11 -22.25
CA ASP A 245 -4.44 -8.68 -23.27
C ASP A 245 -5.81 -9.35 -23.10
N ARG A 246 -5.82 -10.67 -22.88
CA ARG A 246 -7.05 -11.43 -22.68
C ARG A 246 -7.79 -11.07 -21.39
N MET A 247 -7.06 -10.83 -20.28
CA MET A 247 -7.67 -10.36 -19.04
C MET A 247 -8.31 -8.99 -19.21
N THR A 248 -7.61 -8.06 -19.86
CA THR A 248 -8.14 -6.72 -20.15
C THR A 248 -9.36 -6.80 -21.08
N ALA A 249 -9.31 -7.63 -22.12
CA ALA A 249 -10.41 -7.82 -23.05
C ALA A 249 -11.65 -8.41 -22.35
N ARG A 250 -11.50 -9.51 -21.62
CA ARG A 250 -12.63 -10.23 -21.00
C ARG A 250 -13.26 -9.47 -19.84
N LEU A 251 -12.45 -8.81 -19.00
CA LEU A 251 -12.96 -8.15 -17.81
C LEU A 251 -13.42 -6.70 -18.06
N ARG A 252 -12.96 -6.07 -19.16
CA ARG A 252 -13.29 -4.67 -19.44
C ARG A 252 -13.79 -4.44 -20.86
N ALA A 253 -12.96 -4.66 -21.90
CA ALA A 253 -13.24 -4.19 -23.25
C ALA A 253 -14.42 -4.90 -23.92
N GLN A 254 -14.49 -6.23 -23.81
CA GLN A 254 -15.52 -7.08 -24.42
C GLN A 254 -16.66 -7.43 -23.47
N ALA A 255 -16.52 -7.09 -22.16
CA ALA A 255 -17.57 -7.33 -21.19
C ALA A 255 -18.81 -6.46 -21.47
N ARG A 256 -20.00 -7.01 -21.21
CA ARG A 256 -21.25 -6.24 -21.27
C ARG A 256 -21.19 -5.07 -20.27
N PRO A 257 -21.84 -3.93 -20.54
CA PRO A 257 -21.76 -2.75 -19.66
C PRO A 257 -22.01 -3.05 -18.17
N ALA A 258 -23.00 -3.89 -17.86
CA ALA A 258 -23.30 -4.30 -16.48
C ALA A 258 -22.30 -5.28 -15.85
N GLN A 259 -21.38 -5.85 -16.62
CA GLN A 259 -20.41 -6.86 -16.19
C GLN A 259 -18.97 -6.32 -16.22
N ARG A 260 -18.77 -5.09 -16.66
CA ARG A 260 -17.45 -4.45 -16.72
C ARG A 260 -16.89 -4.19 -15.34
N ILE A 261 -15.59 -4.43 -15.21
CA ILE A 261 -14.84 -3.95 -14.06
C ILE A 261 -14.20 -2.61 -14.44
N GLU A 262 -14.85 -1.51 -14.07
CA GLU A 262 -14.42 -0.15 -14.46
C GLU A 262 -13.06 0.23 -13.86
N GLY A 263 -12.82 -0.15 -12.60
CA GLY A 263 -11.56 0.10 -11.89
C GLY A 263 -10.44 -0.89 -12.18
N LEU A 264 -10.52 -1.65 -13.30
CA LEU A 264 -9.50 -2.62 -13.71
C LEU A 264 -8.26 -1.92 -14.29
N ALA A 265 -7.09 -2.27 -13.77
CA ALA A 265 -5.79 -1.97 -14.37
C ALA A 265 -4.96 -3.25 -14.43
N VAL A 266 -4.34 -3.49 -15.59
CA VAL A 266 -3.47 -4.65 -15.82
C VAL A 266 -2.11 -4.11 -16.27
N GLU A 267 -1.09 -4.32 -15.48
CA GLU A 267 0.24 -3.73 -15.66
C GLU A 267 1.32 -4.80 -15.43
N ARG A 268 2.43 -4.75 -16.15
CA ARG A 268 3.59 -5.59 -15.87
C ARG A 268 4.55 -4.82 -14.97
N SER A 269 5.00 -5.44 -13.89
CA SER A 269 5.98 -4.84 -12.98
C SER A 269 7.06 -5.83 -12.59
N THR A 270 8.30 -5.37 -12.54
CA THR A 270 9.45 -6.14 -12.06
C THR A 270 9.76 -5.71 -10.63
N PHE A 271 9.82 -6.67 -9.74
CA PHE A 271 10.12 -6.47 -8.32
C PHE A 271 11.57 -6.84 -8.05
N THR A 272 12.32 -5.89 -7.51
CA THR A 272 13.76 -6.07 -7.21
C THR A 272 14.09 -5.48 -5.85
N THR A 273 15.11 -6.01 -5.19
CA THR A 273 15.64 -5.43 -3.95
C THR A 273 16.43 -4.16 -4.27
N ALA A 274 16.54 -3.27 -3.30
CA ALA A 274 17.32 -2.03 -3.43
C ALA A 274 18.32 -1.90 -2.27
N VAL A 275 19.27 -2.83 -2.21
CA VAL A 275 20.31 -2.84 -1.21
C VAL A 275 21.62 -2.38 -1.86
N THR A 276 22.22 -1.31 -1.30
CA THR A 276 23.48 -0.75 -1.79
C THR A 276 24.57 -0.98 -0.74
N THR A 277 25.73 -1.46 -1.15
CA THR A 277 26.90 -1.58 -0.29
C THR A 277 27.66 -0.26 -0.26
N LEU A 278 27.85 0.30 0.92
CA LEU A 278 28.63 1.52 1.13
C LEU A 278 30.07 1.16 1.48
N ARG A 279 30.97 1.20 0.49
CA ARG A 279 32.39 0.92 0.70
C ARG A 279 33.10 2.14 1.26
N GLY A 280 33.61 2.03 2.49
CA GLY A 280 34.50 3.03 3.09
C GLY A 280 33.92 4.42 3.31
N VAL A 281 32.61 4.63 3.13
CA VAL A 281 31.93 5.93 3.27
C VAL A 281 31.10 5.92 4.55
N ALA A 282 31.50 6.72 5.52
CA ALA A 282 30.77 6.84 6.78
C ALA A 282 29.37 7.49 6.61
N GLU A 283 29.21 8.37 5.63
CA GLU A 283 27.94 9.05 5.30
C GLU A 283 27.84 9.23 3.78
N PRO A 284 26.88 8.58 3.10
CA PRO A 284 26.69 8.78 1.66
C PRO A 284 26.14 10.18 1.38
N THR A 285 26.70 10.84 0.36
CA THR A 285 26.13 12.10 -0.15
C THR A 285 24.84 11.83 -0.92
N PRO A 286 23.90 12.81 -1.00
CA PRO A 286 22.70 12.66 -1.82
C PRO A 286 23.00 12.29 -3.28
N GLU A 287 24.09 12.79 -3.85
CA GLU A 287 24.51 12.51 -5.23
C GLU A 287 24.99 11.06 -5.40
N GLN A 288 25.65 10.50 -4.39
CA GLN A 288 26.02 9.08 -4.38
C GLN A 288 24.79 8.16 -4.22
N LEU A 289 23.71 8.68 -3.66
CA LEU A 289 22.45 7.96 -3.52
C LEU A 289 21.60 8.01 -4.80
N ASP A 290 21.78 9.00 -5.66
CA ASP A 290 21.06 9.11 -6.94
C ASP A 290 21.75 8.33 -8.08
N GLY A 291 23.00 7.88 -7.87
CA GLY A 291 23.75 7.04 -8.82
C GLY A 291 23.50 5.53 -8.60
N ASP A 292 23.89 4.76 -9.59
CA ASP A 292 23.95 3.30 -9.70
C ASP A 292 23.20 2.46 -8.64
N TRP A 293 22.00 2.02 -9.02
CA TRP A 293 21.27 0.96 -8.34
C TRP A 293 21.93 -0.40 -8.65
N ARG A 294 22.96 -0.76 -7.90
CA ARG A 294 23.52 -2.11 -7.98
C ARG A 294 22.78 -2.98 -6.98
N ASP A 295 21.97 -3.87 -7.48
CA ASP A 295 21.42 -4.95 -6.65
C ASP A 295 22.58 -5.88 -6.26
N VAL A 296 22.73 -6.12 -4.96
CA VAL A 296 23.71 -7.10 -4.44
C VAL A 296 23.34 -8.50 -4.94
N HIS A 297 22.07 -8.71 -5.20
CA HIS A 297 21.53 -9.93 -5.78
C HIS A 297 20.64 -9.55 -6.94
N ASP A 298 21.00 -9.93 -8.15
CA ASP A 298 20.15 -9.81 -9.34
C ASP A 298 18.98 -10.80 -9.23
N THR A 299 18.01 -10.45 -8.40
CA THR A 299 16.84 -11.28 -8.09
C THR A 299 15.55 -10.66 -8.56
N GLY A 300 15.61 -9.78 -9.56
CA GLY A 300 14.42 -9.16 -10.16
C GLY A 300 13.46 -10.22 -10.69
N ARG A 301 12.19 -10.20 -10.24
CA ARG A 301 11.11 -11.07 -10.76
C ARG A 301 10.00 -10.22 -11.33
N SER A 302 9.57 -10.59 -12.53
CA SER A 302 8.47 -9.92 -13.22
C SER A 302 7.13 -10.58 -12.90
N TYR A 303 6.15 -9.75 -12.55
CA TYR A 303 4.78 -10.18 -12.31
C TYR A 303 3.82 -9.33 -13.14
N LEU A 304 2.73 -9.97 -13.56
CA LEU A 304 1.56 -9.27 -14.08
C LEU A 304 0.70 -8.83 -12.89
N CYS A 305 0.49 -7.53 -12.74
CA CYS A 305 -0.30 -6.92 -11.68
C CYS A 305 -1.70 -6.63 -12.20
N ILE A 306 -2.70 -7.38 -11.74
CA ILE A 306 -4.11 -7.21 -12.09
C ILE A 306 -4.78 -6.54 -10.89
N ARG A 307 -5.11 -5.26 -11.03
CA ARG A 307 -5.65 -4.43 -9.97
C ARG A 307 -7.10 -4.06 -10.23
N VAL A 308 -7.93 -4.21 -9.23
CA VAL A 308 -9.33 -3.79 -9.24
C VAL A 308 -9.57 -2.79 -8.12
N GLY A 309 -9.79 -1.53 -8.50
CA GLY A 309 -10.21 -0.47 -7.59
C GLY A 309 -11.73 -0.42 -7.48
N SER A 310 -12.25 -0.40 -6.27
CA SER A 310 -13.69 -0.29 -5.98
C SER A 310 -13.93 0.72 -4.86
N TRP A 311 -15.19 1.11 -4.65
CA TRP A 311 -15.55 2.11 -3.62
C TRP A 311 -14.76 3.43 -3.78
N ASP A 312 -14.67 3.93 -5.01
CA ASP A 312 -13.89 5.13 -5.36
C ASP A 312 -12.44 5.06 -4.84
N GLN A 313 -11.80 3.93 -5.14
CA GLN A 313 -10.43 3.60 -4.74
C GLN A 313 -10.21 3.41 -3.22
N GLU A 314 -11.27 3.39 -2.40
CA GLU A 314 -11.13 3.06 -0.97
C GLU A 314 -10.82 1.59 -0.72
N LEU A 315 -11.17 0.72 -1.65
CA LEU A 315 -10.86 -0.70 -1.61
C LEU A 315 -10.14 -1.09 -2.89
N VAL A 316 -8.93 -1.64 -2.78
CA VAL A 316 -8.16 -2.09 -3.93
C VAL A 316 -7.76 -3.55 -3.74
N THR A 317 -8.21 -4.40 -4.66
CA THR A 317 -7.79 -5.80 -4.72
C THR A 317 -6.76 -5.94 -5.83
N THR A 318 -5.59 -6.53 -5.53
CA THR A 318 -4.51 -6.71 -6.50
C THR A 318 -4.11 -8.18 -6.55
N ALA A 319 -4.10 -8.77 -7.74
CA ALA A 319 -3.51 -10.06 -7.99
C ALA A 319 -2.17 -9.89 -8.72
N PHE A 320 -1.13 -10.54 -8.20
CA PHE A 320 0.19 -10.63 -8.81
C PHE A 320 0.35 -12.03 -9.36
N VAL A 321 0.63 -12.13 -10.65
CA VAL A 321 0.79 -13.40 -11.36
C VAL A 321 2.19 -13.46 -11.94
N GLY A 322 2.93 -14.49 -11.57
CA GLY A 322 4.28 -14.77 -12.05
C GLY A 322 4.33 -16.05 -12.85
N PHE A 323 5.19 -16.07 -13.88
CA PHE A 323 5.49 -17.25 -14.67
C PHE A 323 6.99 -17.47 -14.70
N ASP A 324 7.41 -18.73 -14.65
CA ASP A 324 8.79 -19.15 -14.89
C ASP A 324 8.78 -20.44 -15.69
N LEU A 325 9.65 -20.55 -16.69
CA LEU A 325 9.74 -21.72 -17.58
C LEU A 325 11.14 -22.32 -17.49
N LYS A 326 11.24 -23.49 -16.90
CA LYS A 326 12.50 -24.20 -16.74
C LYS A 326 12.33 -25.71 -16.88
N GLY A 327 13.24 -26.35 -17.62
CA GLY A 327 13.23 -27.81 -17.75
C GLY A 327 11.91 -28.38 -18.27
N ASN A 328 11.31 -27.74 -19.27
CA ASN A 328 9.99 -28.11 -19.82
C ASN A 328 8.85 -28.08 -18.81
N THR A 329 9.01 -27.28 -17.73
CA THR A 329 8.03 -27.11 -16.67
C THR A 329 7.64 -25.64 -16.59
N LEU A 330 6.35 -25.37 -16.69
CA LEU A 330 5.78 -24.06 -16.44
C LEU A 330 5.46 -23.93 -14.95
N HIS A 331 6.15 -23.00 -14.28
CA HIS A 331 5.83 -22.64 -12.90
C HIS A 331 4.97 -21.37 -12.91
N THR A 332 3.80 -21.46 -12.28
CA THR A 332 2.85 -20.34 -12.16
C THR A 332 2.68 -19.97 -10.71
N GLU A 333 2.79 -18.70 -10.39
CA GLU A 333 2.58 -18.13 -9.06
C GLU A 333 1.40 -17.16 -9.07
N PHE A 334 0.56 -17.24 -8.06
CA PHE A 334 -0.56 -16.32 -7.86
C PHE A 334 -0.58 -15.81 -6.42
N TYR A 335 -0.58 -14.50 -6.27
CA TYR A 335 -0.67 -13.81 -4.99
C TYR A 335 -1.76 -12.75 -5.04
N SER A 336 -2.77 -12.85 -4.19
CA SER A 336 -3.81 -11.84 -4.06
C SER A 336 -3.64 -11.04 -2.78
N TYR A 337 -3.74 -9.72 -2.90
CA TYR A 337 -3.63 -8.75 -1.82
C TYR A 337 -4.85 -7.85 -1.79
N VAL A 338 -5.19 -7.37 -0.61
CA VAL A 338 -6.21 -6.36 -0.42
C VAL A 338 -5.63 -5.16 0.31
N LEU A 339 -5.85 -4.00 -0.25
CA LEU A 339 -5.62 -2.73 0.40
C LEU A 339 -6.94 -2.27 1.00
N ALA A 340 -7.07 -2.52 2.30
CA ALA A 340 -8.30 -2.33 3.05
C ALA A 340 -8.76 -0.86 3.08
N PRO A 341 -10.04 -0.58 3.45
CA PRO A 341 -10.56 0.77 3.54
C PRO A 341 -9.73 1.67 4.45
N ILE A 342 -9.77 2.95 4.18
CA ILE A 342 -9.11 3.97 4.99
C ILE A 342 -9.82 4.08 6.34
N ARG A 343 -9.08 4.34 7.42
CA ARG A 343 -9.61 4.42 8.79
C ARG A 343 -10.87 5.28 8.87
N ALA A 344 -11.90 4.78 9.54
CA ALA A 344 -13.18 5.48 9.75
C ALA A 344 -13.02 6.87 10.39
N SER A 345 -11.96 7.08 11.19
CA SER A 345 -11.66 8.39 11.77
C SER A 345 -11.33 9.46 10.70
N PHE A 346 -10.85 9.06 9.51
CA PHE A 346 -10.56 10.00 8.42
C PHE A 346 -11.82 10.37 7.64
N GLN A 347 -12.82 9.48 7.60
CA GLN A 347 -14.14 9.73 7.04
C GLN A 347 -14.97 10.75 7.85
N LEU A 348 -14.47 11.20 9.01
CA LEU A 348 -15.10 12.29 9.76
C LEU A 348 -15.34 13.52 8.89
N VAL A 349 -14.49 13.77 7.90
CA VAL A 349 -14.63 14.91 6.97
C VAL A 349 -15.95 14.89 6.20
N ASP A 350 -16.50 13.71 5.93
CA ASP A 350 -17.75 13.53 5.18
C ASP A 350 -19.00 13.84 6.04
N ARG A 351 -18.82 13.84 7.36
CA ARG A 351 -19.87 14.08 8.35
C ARG A 351 -19.85 15.50 8.92
N LEU A 352 -18.88 16.31 8.50
CA LEU A 352 -18.78 17.69 8.97
C LEU A 352 -19.86 18.55 8.30
N PRO A 353 -20.54 19.43 9.05
CA PRO A 353 -21.50 20.37 8.47
C PRO A 353 -20.78 21.35 7.54
N ALA A 354 -21.44 21.75 6.45
CA ALA A 354 -20.89 22.67 5.45
C ALA A 354 -20.56 24.05 6.03
N ALA A 355 -21.29 24.50 7.06
CA ALA A 355 -21.04 25.75 7.76
C ALA A 355 -20.67 25.48 9.23
N LEU A 356 -19.76 26.29 9.74
CA LEU A 356 -19.43 26.29 11.17
C LEU A 356 -20.51 27.06 11.92
N ASP A 357 -21.47 26.33 12.49
CA ASP A 357 -22.56 26.90 13.29
C ASP A 357 -22.05 27.29 14.69
N GLU A 358 -22.66 28.32 15.30
CA GLU A 358 -22.28 28.80 16.65
C GLU A 358 -22.39 27.69 17.70
N ARG A 359 -23.37 26.81 17.57
CA ARG A 359 -23.55 25.65 18.44
C ARG A 359 -22.39 24.65 18.36
N LEU A 360 -21.86 24.46 17.15
CA LEU A 360 -20.68 23.61 16.92
C LEU A 360 -19.44 24.24 17.55
N LEU A 361 -19.27 25.57 17.38
CA LEU A 361 -18.15 26.30 17.97
C LEU A 361 -18.19 26.23 19.52
N LEU A 362 -19.37 26.36 20.12
CA LEU A 362 -19.55 26.24 21.56
C LEU A 362 -19.22 24.83 22.06
N LYS A 363 -19.72 23.79 21.38
CA LYS A 363 -19.37 22.40 21.69
C LYS A 363 -17.87 22.15 21.56
N LEU A 364 -17.26 22.70 20.51
CA LEU A 364 -15.81 22.57 20.27
C LEU A 364 -15.01 23.27 21.38
N ALA A 365 -15.44 24.47 21.81
CA ALA A 365 -14.84 25.21 22.92
C ALA A 365 -14.89 24.40 24.23
N TRP A 366 -16.06 23.83 24.53
CA TRP A 366 -16.27 22.98 25.71
C TRP A 366 -15.44 21.70 25.68
N HIS A 367 -15.43 20.99 24.55
CA HIS A 367 -14.57 19.81 24.35
C HIS A 367 -13.07 20.15 24.44
N THR A 368 -12.70 21.34 23.97
CA THR A 368 -11.31 21.80 24.10
C THR A 368 -10.96 22.06 25.56
N LEU A 369 -11.87 22.70 26.32
CA LEU A 369 -11.66 22.98 27.73
C LEU A 369 -11.46 21.67 28.55
N ARG A 370 -12.32 20.68 28.33
CA ARG A 370 -12.21 19.36 28.98
C ARG A 370 -10.97 18.56 28.55
N GLY A 371 -10.60 18.65 27.28
CA GLY A 371 -9.51 17.84 26.69
C GLY A 371 -8.12 18.45 26.79
N THR A 372 -8.01 19.76 27.05
CA THR A 372 -6.70 20.45 27.05
C THR A 372 -5.75 19.93 28.13
N PRO A 373 -6.15 19.73 29.40
CA PRO A 373 -5.24 19.22 30.41
C PRO A 373 -4.77 17.79 30.08
N HIS A 374 -5.65 16.95 29.59
CA HIS A 374 -5.33 15.54 29.28
C HIS A 374 -4.42 15.42 28.03
N SER A 375 -4.65 16.22 27.01
CA SER A 375 -3.86 16.18 25.78
C SER A 375 -2.47 16.79 25.92
N THR A 376 -2.31 17.82 26.75
CA THR A 376 -1.01 18.42 27.06
C THR A 376 -0.15 17.50 27.93
N VAL A 377 -0.73 16.88 28.97
CA VAL A 377 -0.02 15.91 29.80
C VAL A 377 0.38 14.68 28.97
N ARG A 378 -0.51 14.15 28.14
CA ARG A 378 -0.22 12.99 27.30
C ARG A 378 0.82 13.29 26.23
N SER A 379 0.80 14.49 25.62
CA SER A 379 1.80 14.91 24.66
C SER A 379 3.15 15.23 25.32
N ALA A 380 3.15 15.77 26.51
CA ALA A 380 4.36 15.99 27.30
C ALA A 380 4.95 14.65 27.79
N ALA A 381 4.11 13.73 28.27
CA ALA A 381 4.54 12.39 28.67
C ALA A 381 5.07 11.57 27.48
N ALA A 382 4.41 11.62 26.32
CA ALA A 382 4.89 10.98 25.09
C ALA A 382 6.20 11.60 24.57
N LYS A 383 6.38 12.91 24.74
CA LYS A 383 7.65 13.58 24.45
C LYS A 383 8.71 13.28 25.49
N ALA A 384 8.37 13.18 26.77
CA ALA A 384 9.30 12.80 27.84
C ALA A 384 9.70 11.31 27.70
N ALA A 385 8.79 10.44 27.36
CA ALA A 385 9.09 9.04 27.04
C ALA A 385 9.90 8.89 25.72
N GLY A 386 9.67 9.81 24.74
CA GLY A 386 10.45 9.93 23.50
C GLY A 386 11.64 10.89 23.59
N ALA A 387 11.82 11.60 24.70
CA ALA A 387 12.81 12.70 24.91
C ALA A 387 14.22 12.22 25.26
N ARG A 388 14.59 11.03 24.85
CA ARG A 388 15.99 10.80 24.45
C ARG A 388 16.35 11.53 23.14
N LEU A 389 15.51 12.43 22.71
CA LEU A 389 15.69 13.29 21.53
C LEU A 389 15.63 14.73 22.01
N LEU A 390 16.80 15.29 22.35
CA LEU A 390 17.04 16.72 22.22
C LEU A 390 16.37 17.23 20.94
N PRO A 391 15.66 18.38 20.97
CA PRO A 391 15.08 18.94 19.76
C PRO A 391 16.22 19.08 18.74
N ARG A 392 16.18 18.30 17.67
CA ARG A 392 17.14 18.42 16.58
C ARG A 392 16.96 19.84 16.04
N LEU A 393 17.98 20.65 16.27
CA LEU A 393 18.07 21.99 15.70
C LEU A 393 17.93 21.88 14.18
N PRO A 394 17.19 22.79 13.52
CA PRO A 394 16.86 22.67 12.09
C PRO A 394 18.08 22.64 11.15
N TRP A 395 19.27 22.96 11.64
CA TRP A 395 20.54 22.91 10.90
C TRP A 395 21.38 21.64 11.13
N THR A 396 20.98 20.74 11.98
CA THR A 396 21.65 19.43 12.02
C THR A 396 21.27 18.67 10.76
N LYS A 397 22.21 18.58 9.81
CA LYS A 397 22.09 17.69 8.66
C LYS A 397 21.69 16.31 9.16
N GLU A 398 20.61 15.79 8.66
CA GLU A 398 20.14 14.47 9.03
C GLU A 398 21.18 13.45 8.58
N ARG A 399 21.91 12.90 9.55
CA ARG A 399 22.88 11.85 9.28
C ARG A 399 22.10 10.57 8.98
N ILE A 400 22.32 10.02 7.81
CA ILE A 400 21.78 8.72 7.45
C ILE A 400 22.44 7.70 8.38
N ARG A 401 21.70 7.25 9.39
CA ARG A 401 22.18 6.18 10.27
C ARG A 401 22.04 4.88 9.51
N VAL A 402 23.16 4.42 8.97
CA VAL A 402 23.26 3.08 8.41
C VAL A 402 23.29 2.10 9.58
N PRO A 403 22.33 1.15 9.67
CA PRO A 403 22.39 0.11 10.69
C PRO A 403 23.67 -0.71 10.46
N GLN A 404 24.55 -0.74 11.43
CA GLN A 404 25.66 -1.69 11.38
C GLN A 404 25.08 -3.09 11.52
N PRO A 405 25.55 -4.07 10.73
CA PRO A 405 25.13 -5.45 10.91
C PRO A 405 25.48 -5.89 12.34
N ALA A 406 24.50 -6.53 13.00
CA ALA A 406 24.76 -7.15 14.28
C ALA A 406 25.82 -8.23 14.08
N ASP A 407 26.97 -8.05 14.69
CA ASP A 407 28.04 -9.03 14.64
C ASP A 407 27.72 -10.18 15.59
N THR A 408 27.07 -11.19 15.05
CA THR A 408 26.76 -12.43 15.74
C THR A 408 27.80 -13.53 15.51
N SER A 409 28.85 -13.23 14.74
CA SER A 409 29.91 -14.20 14.44
C SER A 409 30.98 -14.24 15.56
N GLU A 410 31.55 -15.40 15.81
CA GLU A 410 32.68 -15.59 16.72
C GLU A 410 33.91 -14.73 16.34
N PHE A 411 33.99 -14.29 15.08
CA PHE A 411 35.13 -13.56 14.55
C PHE A 411 35.08 -12.05 14.81
N GLY A 412 33.93 -11.48 15.21
CA GLY A 412 33.79 -10.04 15.50
C GLY A 412 34.10 -9.14 14.30
N LEU A 413 33.88 -9.62 13.07
CA LEU A 413 34.25 -8.93 11.83
C LEU A 413 33.20 -7.91 11.36
N GLY A 414 32.03 -7.84 12.00
CA GLY A 414 30.93 -6.97 11.58
C GLY A 414 31.30 -5.49 11.49
N ARG A 415 32.24 -5.02 12.35
CA ARG A 415 32.74 -3.64 12.30
C ARG A 415 33.68 -3.34 11.13
N TYR A 416 34.19 -4.37 10.48
CA TYR A 416 35.08 -4.27 9.29
C TYR A 416 34.31 -4.54 8.00
N ALA A 417 33.09 -5.03 8.09
CA ALA A 417 32.25 -5.25 6.93
C ALA A 417 31.71 -3.93 6.39
N ASP A 418 31.59 -3.83 5.08
CA ASP A 418 30.92 -2.72 4.43
C ASP A 418 29.45 -2.63 4.89
N ALA A 419 28.97 -1.43 5.15
CA ALA A 419 27.60 -1.23 5.58
C ALA A 419 26.63 -1.42 4.42
N LEU A 420 25.55 -2.17 4.65
CA LEU A 420 24.46 -2.35 3.70
C LEU A 420 23.37 -1.31 3.94
N LEU A 421 23.11 -0.45 2.96
CA LEU A 421 22.03 0.50 3.00
C LEU A 421 20.83 -0.03 2.21
N ASN A 422 19.75 -0.36 2.91
CA ASN A 422 18.49 -0.71 2.27
C ASN A 422 17.72 0.56 1.88
N ARG A 423 17.62 0.80 0.58
CA ARG A 423 16.96 1.96 -0.03
C ARG A 423 15.56 1.65 -0.54
N GLY A 424 15.13 0.40 -0.49
CA GLY A 424 13.83 -0.03 -1.00
C GLY A 424 12.66 0.49 -0.16
N ALA A 425 11.51 0.56 -0.79
CA ALA A 425 10.25 0.90 -0.13
C ALA A 425 9.86 -0.18 0.89
N VAL A 426 9.40 0.22 2.06
CA VAL A 426 8.99 -0.70 3.14
C VAL A 426 7.49 -0.64 3.39
N THR A 427 6.89 0.53 3.26
CA THR A 427 5.45 0.75 3.47
C THR A 427 4.98 1.92 2.61
N SER A 428 3.72 1.87 2.19
CA SER A 428 3.11 2.99 1.49
C SER A 428 2.37 3.92 2.46
N VAL A 429 2.18 5.17 2.02
CA VAL A 429 1.40 6.17 2.75
C VAL A 429 -0.01 5.67 3.04
N ARG A 430 -0.60 4.91 2.11
CA ARG A 430 -1.94 4.38 2.27
C ARG A 430 -1.99 3.18 3.22
N GLU A 431 -1.01 2.29 3.19
CA GLU A 431 -0.93 1.18 4.15
C GLU A 431 -0.89 1.67 5.60
N MET A 432 -0.22 2.80 5.86
CA MET A 432 -0.22 3.43 7.18
C MET A 432 -1.61 3.94 7.63
N ALA A 433 -2.53 4.13 6.69
CA ALA A 433 -3.88 4.66 6.91
C ALA A 433 -4.98 3.60 6.84
N THR A 434 -4.67 2.34 6.56
CA THR A 434 -5.66 1.28 6.47
C THR A 434 -6.36 1.02 7.79
N SER A 435 -7.64 0.70 7.71
CA SER A 435 -8.42 0.21 8.83
C SER A 435 -8.13 -1.28 9.09
N PRO A 436 -8.07 -1.72 10.35
CA PRO A 436 -8.01 -3.14 10.67
C PRO A 436 -9.31 -3.90 10.37
N HIS A 437 -10.41 -3.20 10.11
CA HIS A 437 -11.72 -3.78 9.87
C HIS A 437 -12.39 -3.11 8.66
N PHE A 438 -13.20 -3.87 7.93
CA PHE A 438 -14.09 -3.31 6.92
C PHE A 438 -15.18 -2.47 7.58
N HIS A 439 -15.60 -1.38 6.94
CA HIS A 439 -16.64 -0.50 7.48
C HIS A 439 -18.04 -0.99 7.15
N VAL A 440 -18.18 -1.70 6.02
CA VAL A 440 -19.44 -2.21 5.50
C VAL A 440 -19.22 -3.65 5.06
N PHE A 441 -20.18 -4.52 5.35
CA PHE A 441 -20.14 -5.94 4.96
C PHE A 441 -19.87 -6.14 3.46
N PHE A 442 -20.41 -5.27 2.61
CA PHE A 442 -20.22 -5.39 1.16
C PHE A 442 -18.78 -5.08 0.70
N GLN A 443 -17.98 -4.36 1.47
CA GLN A 443 -16.55 -4.19 1.16
C GLN A 443 -15.78 -5.50 1.31
N GLU A 444 -16.11 -6.29 2.32
CA GLU A 444 -15.54 -7.62 2.53
C GLU A 444 -15.95 -8.59 1.41
N THR A 445 -17.24 -8.65 1.11
CA THR A 445 -17.77 -9.51 0.04
C THR A 445 -17.27 -9.13 -1.33
N ASP A 446 -17.08 -7.83 -1.62
CA ASP A 446 -16.50 -7.35 -2.87
C ASP A 446 -15.03 -7.76 -3.01
N THR A 447 -14.26 -7.75 -1.92
CA THR A 447 -12.88 -8.27 -1.93
C THR A 447 -12.83 -9.73 -2.36
N ILE A 448 -13.69 -10.56 -1.77
CA ILE A 448 -13.80 -11.99 -2.12
C ILE A 448 -14.21 -12.14 -3.58
N LYS A 449 -15.27 -11.45 -3.98
CA LYS A 449 -15.82 -11.49 -5.33
C LYS A 449 -14.78 -11.14 -6.39
N TYR A 450 -14.07 -10.02 -6.25
CA TYR A 450 -13.08 -9.61 -7.23
C TYR A 450 -11.86 -10.53 -7.26
N THR A 451 -11.43 -11.02 -6.12
CA THR A 451 -10.36 -12.04 -6.05
C THR A 451 -10.77 -13.29 -6.84
N GLN A 452 -11.98 -13.80 -6.60
CA GLN A 452 -12.48 -14.99 -7.28
C GLN A 452 -12.68 -14.79 -8.79
N ILE A 453 -13.20 -13.64 -9.20
CA ILE A 453 -13.40 -13.31 -10.63
C ILE A 453 -12.04 -13.26 -11.34
N VAL A 454 -11.07 -12.54 -10.78
CA VAL A 454 -9.75 -12.41 -11.38
C VAL A 454 -9.06 -13.78 -11.46
N GLU A 455 -9.06 -14.56 -10.38
CA GLU A 455 -8.43 -15.86 -10.34
C GLU A 455 -9.06 -16.85 -11.34
N ARG A 456 -10.40 -16.92 -11.38
CA ARG A 456 -11.10 -17.80 -12.32
C ARG A 456 -10.83 -17.43 -13.77
N GLN A 457 -10.91 -16.14 -14.12
CA GLN A 457 -10.63 -15.70 -15.48
C GLN A 457 -9.16 -15.90 -15.85
N PHE A 458 -8.25 -15.68 -14.92
CA PHE A 458 -6.84 -15.96 -15.12
C PHE A 458 -6.58 -17.45 -15.45
N LEU A 459 -7.12 -18.37 -14.66
CA LEU A 459 -6.96 -19.81 -14.90
C LEU A 459 -7.54 -20.22 -16.27
N HIS A 460 -8.68 -19.66 -16.67
CA HIS A 460 -9.24 -19.92 -17.98
C HIS A 460 -8.38 -19.37 -19.12
N VAL A 461 -7.79 -18.19 -18.95
CA VAL A 461 -6.92 -17.59 -19.99
C VAL A 461 -5.64 -18.39 -20.16
N VAL A 462 -5.03 -18.86 -19.05
CA VAL A 462 -3.85 -19.73 -19.11
C VAL A 462 -4.19 -21.05 -19.80
N ARG A 463 -5.33 -21.66 -19.46
CA ARG A 463 -5.79 -22.89 -20.11
C ARG A 463 -5.93 -22.71 -21.63
N ASP A 464 -6.56 -21.61 -22.06
CA ASP A 464 -6.76 -21.35 -23.49
C ASP A 464 -5.42 -21.19 -24.22
N PHE A 465 -4.44 -20.50 -23.59
CA PHE A 465 -3.08 -20.38 -24.14
C PHE A 465 -2.38 -21.73 -24.27
N LEU A 466 -2.43 -22.58 -23.23
CA LEU A 466 -1.83 -23.92 -23.24
C LEU A 466 -2.48 -24.80 -24.30
N TYR A 467 -3.80 -24.70 -24.48
CA TYR A 467 -4.52 -25.40 -25.54
C TYR A 467 -4.06 -24.98 -26.94
N GLU A 468 -3.90 -23.67 -27.19
CA GLU A 468 -3.41 -23.12 -28.47
C GLU A 468 -1.98 -23.60 -28.78
N HIS A 469 -1.19 -23.97 -27.73
CA HIS A 469 0.17 -24.49 -27.87
C HIS A 469 0.27 -26.02 -27.82
N ASN A 470 -0.85 -26.72 -27.99
CA ASN A 470 -0.93 -28.20 -27.99
C ASN A 470 -0.48 -28.87 -26.70
N VAL A 471 -0.52 -28.19 -25.54
CA VAL A 471 -0.20 -28.78 -24.24
C VAL A 471 -1.36 -29.65 -23.75
N ASP A 472 -1.06 -30.77 -23.10
CA ASP A 472 -2.04 -31.64 -22.43
C ASP A 472 -2.64 -30.92 -21.20
N LEU A 473 -3.94 -30.69 -21.22
CA LEU A 473 -4.64 -29.92 -20.18
C LEU A 473 -5.09 -30.77 -18.98
N THR A 474 -4.88 -32.09 -19.01
CA THR A 474 -5.41 -33.00 -17.97
C THR A 474 -4.91 -32.63 -16.57
N GLU A 475 -3.63 -32.34 -16.43
CA GLU A 475 -3.05 -31.92 -15.16
C GLU A 475 -3.52 -30.51 -14.77
N HIS A 476 -3.59 -29.59 -15.75
CA HIS A 476 -4.07 -28.23 -15.52
C HIS A 476 -5.51 -28.20 -15.01
N GLU A 477 -6.43 -28.91 -15.64
CA GLU A 477 -7.84 -28.95 -15.26
C GLU A 477 -8.06 -29.61 -13.89
N ALA A 478 -7.31 -30.66 -13.57
CA ALA A 478 -7.36 -31.29 -12.25
C ALA A 478 -6.90 -30.32 -11.14
N ARG A 479 -5.85 -29.56 -11.39
CA ARG A 479 -5.33 -28.56 -10.44
C ARG A 479 -6.23 -27.33 -10.36
N GLN A 480 -6.77 -26.86 -11.48
CA GLN A 480 -7.75 -25.78 -11.51
C GLN A 480 -8.96 -26.11 -10.63
N THR A 481 -9.46 -27.33 -10.71
CA THR A 481 -10.57 -27.82 -9.89
C THR A 481 -10.21 -27.77 -8.40
N ASN A 482 -9.02 -28.23 -8.03
CA ASN A 482 -8.54 -28.18 -6.64
C ASN A 482 -8.36 -26.74 -6.12
N ILE A 483 -7.81 -25.86 -6.94
CA ILE A 483 -7.65 -24.43 -6.58
C ILE A 483 -9.01 -23.78 -6.34
N LEU A 484 -9.99 -24.00 -7.22
CA LEU A 484 -11.32 -23.41 -7.13
C LEU A 484 -12.17 -24.04 -6.01
N ASN A 485 -12.02 -25.32 -5.72
CA ASN A 485 -12.75 -25.98 -4.63
C ASN A 485 -12.27 -25.56 -3.24
N ASN A 486 -11.03 -25.08 -3.12
CA ASN A 486 -10.45 -24.60 -1.85
C ASN A 486 -11.02 -23.25 -1.36
N TYR A 487 -12.04 -22.70 -2.01
CA TYR A 487 -12.79 -21.53 -1.50
C TYR A 487 -13.79 -21.89 -0.38
N GLY A 488 -14.08 -23.18 -0.14
CA GLY A 488 -15.22 -23.61 0.68
C GLY A 488 -14.98 -23.74 2.18
N HIS A 489 -13.75 -23.84 2.69
CA HIS A 489 -13.50 -24.05 4.11
C HIS A 489 -12.29 -23.23 4.59
N ASN A 490 -12.54 -22.35 5.56
CA ASN A 490 -11.53 -21.52 6.24
C ASN A 490 -10.93 -20.31 5.47
N ASN A 491 -11.74 -19.51 4.79
CA ASN A 491 -11.36 -18.14 4.52
C ASN A 491 -11.57 -17.27 5.76
N SER A 492 -10.76 -17.46 6.78
CA SER A 492 -10.62 -16.45 7.82
C SER A 492 -9.79 -15.31 7.24
N PHE A 493 -10.44 -14.17 6.92
CA PHE A 493 -9.74 -12.92 6.73
C PHE A 493 -9.11 -12.54 8.07
N VAL A 494 -7.86 -12.93 8.26
CA VAL A 494 -7.10 -12.52 9.43
C VAL A 494 -6.60 -11.10 9.16
N HIS A 495 -7.36 -10.16 9.67
CA HIS A 495 -7.04 -8.76 9.65
C HIS A 495 -6.48 -8.40 11.03
N GLY A 496 -5.16 -8.28 11.16
CA GLY A 496 -4.51 -7.88 12.41
C GLY A 496 -3.04 -8.25 12.48
N ASP A 497 -2.24 -7.39 13.09
CA ASP A 497 -0.79 -7.47 13.22
C ASP A 497 -0.25 -8.62 14.13
N ASN A 498 -1.14 -9.49 14.66
CA ASN A 498 -0.78 -10.64 15.49
C ASN A 498 -1.21 -11.95 14.83
N ASN A 499 -0.67 -12.22 13.65
CA ASN A 499 -0.90 -13.49 12.99
C ASN A 499 0.18 -14.51 13.42
N THR A 500 -0.09 -15.28 14.46
CA THR A 500 0.51 -16.60 14.61
C THR A 500 -0.05 -17.47 13.48
N THR A 501 0.78 -17.72 12.48
CA THR A 501 0.48 -18.69 11.41
C THR A 501 0.29 -20.06 12.04
N ASN A 502 -0.95 -20.45 12.29
CA ASN A 502 -1.29 -21.84 12.44
C ASN A 502 -1.15 -22.49 11.06
N SER A 503 0.04 -22.99 10.76
CA SER A 503 0.26 -23.93 9.67
C SER A 503 -0.42 -25.24 10.08
N GLY A 504 -1.70 -25.34 9.73
CA GLY A 504 -2.40 -26.62 9.84
C GLY A 504 -1.69 -27.65 8.99
N THR A 505 -1.03 -28.57 9.64
CA THR A 505 -0.46 -29.77 9.05
C THR A 505 -1.59 -30.47 8.28
N GLN A 506 -1.50 -30.49 6.95
CA GLN A 506 -2.37 -31.37 6.16
C GLN A 506 -1.98 -32.80 6.44
N ASN A 507 -2.73 -33.48 7.31
CA ASN A 507 -2.68 -34.91 7.43
C ASN A 507 -3.27 -35.50 6.15
N PHE A 508 -2.44 -36.06 5.32
CA PHE A 508 -2.83 -37.03 4.31
C PHE A 508 -3.26 -38.31 5.04
N GLY A 509 -4.55 -38.38 5.40
CA GLY A 509 -5.16 -39.61 5.89
C GLY A 509 -5.43 -40.56 4.73
N GLY A 510 -4.62 -41.61 4.62
CA GLY A 510 -4.96 -42.78 3.82
C GLY A 510 -6.13 -43.55 4.44
N PRO A 511 -6.88 -44.36 3.66
CA PRO A 511 -8.02 -45.10 4.14
C PRO A 511 -7.56 -46.34 4.88
N GLY A 512 -7.97 -46.51 6.11
CA GLY A 512 -7.68 -47.75 6.86
C GLY A 512 -8.23 -47.80 8.26
N GLY A 513 -9.40 -48.38 8.43
CA GLY A 513 -9.69 -49.46 9.42
C GLY A 513 -9.81 -49.15 10.90
N GLY A 514 -11.03 -49.21 11.40
CA GLY A 514 -11.35 -50.17 12.45
C GLY A 514 -11.27 -49.75 13.92
N GLN A 515 -12.43 -49.56 14.51
CA GLN A 515 -12.88 -50.09 15.82
C GLN A 515 -11.96 -50.02 17.05
N GLY A 516 -12.53 -49.55 18.13
CA GLY A 516 -12.07 -49.90 19.46
C GLY A 516 -12.60 -49.01 20.58
N ALA A 517 -13.60 -49.44 21.21
CA ALA A 517 -14.31 -48.89 22.35
C ALA A 517 -13.50 -48.90 23.67
N ARG A 518 -14.01 -48.11 24.62
CA ARG A 518 -14.03 -48.24 26.11
C ARG A 518 -12.97 -47.52 26.92
N SER A 519 -13.54 -46.60 27.65
CA SER A 519 -13.59 -46.50 29.14
C SER A 519 -12.29 -46.37 29.93
N ALA A 520 -12.10 -45.28 30.56
CA ALA A 520 -12.23 -45.00 31.99
C ALA A 520 -12.01 -43.52 32.24
#